data_4cc288d8fd0a354bf4f7c5840dbe0394
#
_entry.id   4cc288d8fd0a354bf4f7c5840dbe0394
#
_cell.length_a   1.000
_cell.length_b   1.000
_cell.length_c   1.000
_cell.angle_alpha   90.00
_cell.angle_beta   90.00
_cell.angle_gamma   90.00
#
_symmetry.space_group_name_H-M   'P 1'
#
loop_
_entity.id
_entity.type
_entity.pdbx_description
1 polymer ?
#
loop_
_entity_poly.entity_id
_entity_poly.type
_entity_poly.pdbx_seq_one_letter_code
_entity_poly.pdbx_strand_id
1 'polypeptide(L)'
;MSEIIRNIAGCIPIENKTLFDFVWHDCFLPVGDNTTALERSIYDCAYAGCNSIWITCPYDILPIIKKAIGDFVADPVYRVEIFENYNIRRIPVYYVPLRALDYDRHSSLGWAAINSAMWAKKVTAKFSKYLVPKKFFVSLPYGLHDPKIFRNYRAMIANKTNVVFENNNENIFSSAYLPFTFDIEDFDEILFNAKKKIKKRFDKYTYISVGEQIFARDLEISDFFECLYQKEHCTLSTPWYYKVDSWEGYREYTASDRTLELEKLQTGKVDKFNAEETED
;
A
#
# COMPACT_ATOMS: atom_id res chain seq x y z
N MET A 1 -22.83 -19.15 0.62
CA MET A 1 -21.87 -18.75 -0.44
C MET A 1 -21.34 -17.39 -0.03
N SER A 2 -20.03 -17.26 0.25
CA SER A 2 -19.40 -15.99 0.54
C SER A 2 -19.45 -15.08 -0.71
N GLU A 3 -19.84 -13.83 -0.54
CA GLU A 3 -19.87 -12.85 -1.62
C GLU A 3 -18.44 -12.51 -2.04
N ILE A 4 -18.10 -12.77 -3.29
CA ILE A 4 -16.75 -12.46 -3.82
C ILE A 4 -16.69 -10.99 -4.21
N ILE A 5 -15.80 -10.26 -3.57
CA ILE A 5 -15.51 -8.87 -3.88
C ILE A 5 -14.66 -8.82 -5.15
N ARG A 6 -15.14 -8.15 -6.20
CA ARG A 6 -14.45 -8.08 -7.49
C ARG A 6 -13.58 -6.83 -7.67
N ASN A 7 -13.73 -5.83 -6.81
CA ASN A 7 -12.99 -4.58 -6.94
C ASN A 7 -12.18 -4.28 -5.67
N ILE A 8 -10.88 -4.57 -5.75
CA ILE A 8 -9.92 -4.38 -4.67
C ILE A 8 -8.92 -3.31 -5.10
N ALA A 9 -8.71 -2.29 -4.26
CA ALA A 9 -7.66 -1.29 -4.46
C ALA A 9 -6.46 -1.63 -3.58
N GLY A 10 -5.27 -1.75 -4.19
CA GLY A 10 -4.00 -1.82 -3.48
C GLY A 10 -3.59 -0.44 -2.99
N CYS A 11 -3.22 -0.32 -1.73
CA CYS A 11 -2.76 0.91 -1.08
C CYS A 11 -1.31 0.74 -0.65
N ILE A 12 -0.41 1.53 -1.20
CA ILE A 12 1.02 1.50 -0.86
C ILE A 12 1.39 2.86 -0.26
N PRO A 13 1.55 2.92 1.07
CA PRO A 13 1.98 4.13 1.75
C PRO A 13 3.50 4.28 1.70
N ILE A 14 3.96 5.48 1.39
CA ILE A 14 5.36 5.88 1.50
C ILE A 14 5.39 7.13 2.37
N GLU A 15 6.11 7.08 3.47
CA GLU A 15 6.26 8.23 4.36
C GLU A 15 7.43 9.11 3.93
N ASN A 16 7.43 10.35 4.44
CA ASN A 16 8.52 11.30 4.17
C ASN A 16 9.77 11.06 5.04
N LYS A 17 9.63 10.28 6.11
CA LYS A 17 10.73 9.98 7.00
C LYS A 17 11.68 9.01 6.32
N THR A 18 12.96 9.36 6.25
CA THR A 18 14.03 8.46 5.88
C THR A 18 14.47 7.67 7.11
N LEU A 19 14.55 6.37 6.98
CA LEU A 19 14.99 5.43 8.02
C LEU A 19 16.51 5.20 7.95
N PHE A 20 17.05 5.41 6.75
CA PHE A 20 18.45 5.24 6.41
C PHE A 20 19.03 6.55 5.87
N ASP A 21 20.31 6.77 6.10
CA ASP A 21 21.03 7.95 5.59
C ASP A 21 21.48 7.77 4.12
N PHE A 22 20.55 7.33 3.26
CA PHE A 22 20.82 7.22 1.83
C PHE A 22 20.59 8.56 1.10
N VAL A 23 21.29 8.71 -0.03
CA VAL A 23 21.07 9.84 -0.95
C VAL A 23 19.70 9.75 -1.64
N TRP A 24 19.14 8.55 -1.74
CA TRP A 24 17.81 8.28 -2.29
C TRP A 24 16.82 7.88 -1.20
N HIS A 25 15.55 7.97 -1.50
CA HIS A 25 14.48 7.62 -0.56
C HIS A 25 14.43 6.11 -0.30
N ASP A 26 14.17 5.73 0.94
CA ASP A 26 14.22 4.34 1.43
C ASP A 26 13.26 3.38 0.72
N CYS A 27 12.19 3.88 0.08
CA CYS A 27 11.31 3.02 -0.74
C CYS A 27 12.03 2.36 -1.93
N PHE A 28 13.20 2.88 -2.32
CA PHE A 28 14.07 2.29 -3.35
C PHE A 28 15.15 1.37 -2.79
N LEU A 29 15.06 1.00 -1.51
CA LEU A 29 15.97 0.05 -0.89
C LEU A 29 16.00 -1.27 -1.70
N PRO A 30 17.17 -1.75 -2.13
CA PRO A 30 17.29 -3.02 -2.83
C PRO A 30 16.93 -4.18 -1.89
N VAL A 31 15.98 -5.02 -2.29
CA VAL A 31 15.50 -6.14 -1.47
C VAL A 31 15.57 -7.49 -2.19
N GLY A 32 16.07 -7.50 -3.41
CA GLY A 32 16.24 -8.69 -4.22
C GLY A 32 16.94 -8.35 -5.53
N ASP A 33 17.15 -9.35 -6.37
CA ASP A 33 17.72 -9.16 -7.69
C ASP A 33 16.82 -8.25 -8.53
N ASN A 34 17.30 -7.04 -8.80
CA ASN A 34 16.58 -6.01 -9.55
C ASN A 34 15.20 -5.61 -8.95
N THR A 35 15.01 -5.77 -7.64
CA THR A 35 13.74 -5.47 -6.97
C THR A 35 13.98 -4.52 -5.80
N THR A 36 13.22 -3.44 -5.77
CA THR A 36 13.18 -2.49 -4.67
C THR A 36 12.04 -2.81 -3.68
N ALA A 37 12.10 -2.23 -2.49
CA ALA A 37 11.04 -2.37 -1.48
C ALA A 37 9.67 -1.91 -2.01
N LEU A 38 9.64 -0.84 -2.82
CA LEU A 38 8.43 -0.37 -3.48
C LEU A 38 7.90 -1.36 -4.52
N GLU A 39 8.78 -1.89 -5.39
CA GLU A 39 8.39 -2.88 -6.40
C GLU A 39 7.86 -4.16 -5.75
N ARG A 40 8.47 -4.60 -4.63
CA ARG A 40 7.94 -5.72 -3.87
C ARG A 40 6.50 -5.45 -3.40
N SER A 41 6.19 -4.26 -2.86
CA SER A 41 4.83 -3.89 -2.46
C SER A 41 3.84 -3.84 -3.63
N ILE A 42 4.32 -3.47 -4.82
CA ILE A 42 3.52 -3.54 -6.03
C ILE A 42 3.22 -5.00 -6.40
N TYR A 43 4.18 -5.91 -6.25
CA TYR A 43 3.97 -7.34 -6.44
C TYR A 43 2.96 -7.90 -5.43
N ASP A 44 2.98 -7.47 -4.17
CA ASP A 44 1.97 -7.86 -3.19
C ASP A 44 0.56 -7.55 -3.70
N CYS A 45 0.34 -6.30 -4.14
CA CYS A 45 -0.93 -5.88 -4.68
C CYS A 45 -1.35 -6.67 -5.93
N ALA A 46 -0.40 -6.93 -6.83
CA ALA A 46 -0.65 -7.67 -8.07
C ALA A 46 -0.99 -9.14 -7.78
N TYR A 47 -0.20 -9.82 -6.94
CA TYR A 47 -0.46 -11.20 -6.53
C TYR A 47 -1.74 -11.33 -5.70
N ALA A 48 -2.07 -10.35 -4.87
CA ALA A 48 -3.34 -10.29 -4.13
C ALA A 48 -4.58 -10.14 -5.02
N GLY A 49 -4.39 -9.71 -6.27
CA GLY A 49 -5.46 -9.55 -7.26
C GLY A 49 -6.12 -8.18 -7.28
N CYS A 50 -5.41 -7.16 -6.83
CA CYS A 50 -5.89 -5.78 -6.89
C CYS A 50 -6.23 -5.35 -8.32
N ASN A 51 -7.27 -4.53 -8.46
CA ASN A 51 -7.73 -4.00 -9.74
C ASN A 51 -7.07 -2.65 -10.07
N SER A 52 -6.56 -1.97 -9.05
CA SER A 52 -5.84 -0.71 -9.16
C SER A 52 -4.85 -0.61 -8.00
N ILE A 53 -3.77 0.14 -8.18
CA ILE A 53 -2.75 0.39 -7.17
C ILE A 53 -2.68 1.90 -6.92
N TRP A 54 -2.70 2.29 -5.65
CA TRP A 54 -2.69 3.67 -5.21
C TRP A 54 -1.47 3.89 -4.33
N ILE A 55 -0.50 4.64 -4.83
CA ILE A 55 0.75 4.94 -4.13
C ILE A 55 0.65 6.33 -3.53
N THR A 56 0.60 6.42 -2.21
CA THR A 56 0.70 7.72 -1.51
C THR A 56 2.16 7.97 -1.18
N CYS A 57 2.69 9.07 -1.66
CA CYS A 57 4.11 9.41 -1.50
C CYS A 57 4.32 10.91 -1.33
N PRO A 58 5.45 11.33 -0.74
CA PRO A 58 5.86 12.71 -0.70
C PRO A 58 5.91 13.33 -2.09
N TYR A 59 5.51 14.62 -2.18
CA TYR A 59 5.45 15.33 -3.46
C TYR A 59 6.81 15.37 -4.16
N ASP A 60 7.88 15.51 -3.39
CA ASP A 60 9.24 15.70 -3.92
C ASP A 60 9.79 14.45 -4.63
N ILE A 61 9.42 13.26 -4.15
CA ILE A 61 9.86 11.98 -4.74
C ILE A 61 8.89 11.42 -5.77
N LEU A 62 7.67 11.96 -5.85
CA LEU A 62 6.62 11.48 -6.77
C LEU A 62 7.08 11.41 -8.23
N PRO A 63 7.80 12.42 -8.80
CA PRO A 63 8.28 12.34 -10.18
C PRO A 63 9.21 11.14 -10.43
N ILE A 64 10.06 10.82 -9.45
CA ILE A 64 11.01 9.72 -9.54
C ILE A 64 10.25 8.38 -9.50
N ILE A 65 9.31 8.23 -8.55
CA ILE A 65 8.48 7.03 -8.43
C ILE A 65 7.67 6.83 -9.72
N LYS A 66 7.03 7.89 -10.22
CA LYS A 66 6.26 7.81 -11.46
C LYS A 66 7.12 7.44 -12.67
N LYS A 67 8.35 7.91 -12.73
CA LYS A 67 9.29 7.54 -13.80
C LYS A 67 9.72 6.09 -13.70
N ALA A 68 9.94 5.57 -12.49
CA ALA A 68 10.37 4.19 -12.24
C ALA A 68 9.26 3.17 -12.51
N ILE A 69 8.03 3.45 -12.05
CA ILE A 69 6.92 2.49 -12.10
C ILE A 69 6.03 2.68 -13.33
N GLY A 70 5.81 3.92 -13.80
CA GLY A 70 4.92 4.22 -14.95
C GLY A 70 3.45 4.29 -14.56
N ASP A 71 2.57 4.10 -15.56
CA ASP A 71 1.12 4.30 -15.40
C ASP A 71 0.36 2.97 -15.17
N PHE A 72 0.99 1.84 -15.44
CA PHE A 72 0.42 0.51 -15.19
C PHE A 72 1.50 -0.53 -14.92
N VAL A 73 1.08 -1.63 -14.30
CA VAL A 73 1.88 -2.81 -14.03
C VAL A 73 1.18 -4.03 -14.64
N ALA A 74 1.95 -4.93 -15.25
CA ALA A 74 1.43 -6.19 -15.75
C ALA A 74 1.06 -7.12 -14.57
N ASP A 75 -0.12 -7.75 -14.63
CA ASP A 75 -0.52 -8.75 -13.65
C ASP A 75 0.32 -10.02 -13.83
N PRO A 76 1.15 -10.43 -12.85
CA PRO A 76 2.03 -11.59 -13.00
C PRO A 76 1.28 -12.92 -13.04
N VAL A 77 -0.01 -12.93 -12.68
CA VAL A 77 -0.83 -14.14 -12.60
C VAL A 77 -1.72 -14.32 -13.84
N TYR A 78 -2.18 -13.20 -14.41
CA TYR A 78 -3.10 -13.23 -15.56
C TYR A 78 -2.35 -13.03 -16.88
N ARG A 79 -1.88 -14.13 -17.46
CA ARG A 79 -1.41 -14.19 -18.84
C ARG A 79 -2.41 -15.07 -19.62
N VAL A 80 -3.19 -14.46 -20.47
CA VAL A 80 -4.08 -15.19 -21.37
C VAL A 80 -3.43 -15.25 -22.75
N GLU A 81 -3.09 -16.46 -23.19
CA GLU A 81 -2.61 -16.71 -24.53
C GLU A 81 -3.82 -16.81 -25.49
N ILE A 82 -3.96 -15.85 -26.38
CA ILE A 82 -4.98 -15.85 -27.43
C ILE A 82 -4.26 -15.73 -28.76
N PHE A 83 -4.24 -16.81 -29.57
CA PHE A 83 -3.72 -16.83 -30.93
C PHE A 83 -2.32 -16.20 -31.07
N GLU A 84 -1.32 -16.75 -30.37
CA GLU A 84 0.08 -16.28 -30.36
C GLU A 84 0.31 -14.87 -29.80
N ASN A 85 -0.75 -14.16 -29.41
CA ASN A 85 -0.66 -12.88 -28.70
C ASN A 85 -0.99 -13.05 -27.22
N TYR A 86 -0.04 -12.69 -26.36
CA TYR A 86 -0.27 -12.66 -24.91
C TYR A 86 -1.05 -11.42 -24.52
N ASN A 87 -2.30 -11.62 -24.11
CA ASN A 87 -3.07 -10.53 -23.53
C ASN A 87 -2.77 -10.44 -22.02
N ILE A 88 -1.92 -9.51 -21.65
CA ILE A 88 -1.52 -9.30 -20.25
C ILE A 88 -2.49 -8.31 -19.61
N ARG A 89 -3.12 -8.71 -18.50
CA ARG A 89 -3.93 -7.80 -17.72
C ARG A 89 -3.04 -6.67 -17.17
N ARG A 90 -3.42 -5.42 -17.44
CA ARG A 90 -2.73 -4.22 -16.93
C ARG A 90 -3.46 -3.70 -15.70
N ILE A 91 -2.73 -3.53 -14.61
CA ILE A 91 -3.22 -2.94 -13.36
C ILE A 91 -2.82 -1.48 -13.35
N PRO A 92 -3.76 -0.53 -13.40
CA PRO A 92 -3.44 0.90 -13.39
C PRO A 92 -2.84 1.31 -12.05
N VAL A 93 -1.83 2.21 -12.12
CA VAL A 93 -1.14 2.77 -10.96
C VAL A 93 -1.48 4.26 -10.84
N TYR A 94 -1.98 4.66 -9.69
CA TYR A 94 -2.34 6.03 -9.36
C TYR A 94 -1.44 6.58 -8.27
N TYR A 95 -1.05 7.82 -8.42
CA TYR A 95 -0.12 8.49 -7.51
C TYR A 95 -0.86 9.57 -6.72
N VAL A 96 -0.76 9.48 -5.40
CA VAL A 96 -1.42 10.39 -4.46
C VAL A 96 -0.34 11.21 -3.75
N PRO A 97 -0.12 12.47 -4.15
CA PRO A 97 0.91 13.28 -3.52
C PRO A 97 0.50 13.69 -2.11
N LEU A 98 1.40 13.50 -1.14
CA LEU A 98 1.34 14.17 0.14
C LEU A 98 1.87 15.59 -0.01
N ARG A 99 1.07 16.58 0.36
CA ARG A 99 1.47 17.99 0.25
C ARG A 99 2.44 18.35 1.36
N ALA A 100 3.34 19.29 1.11
CA ALA A 100 4.29 19.79 2.12
C ALA A 100 3.59 20.29 3.40
N LEU A 101 2.40 20.89 3.28
CA LEU A 101 1.58 21.32 4.42
C LEU A 101 1.03 20.16 5.26
N ASP A 102 1.01 18.96 4.70
CA ASP A 102 0.51 17.76 5.37
C ASP A 102 1.64 16.99 6.07
N TYR A 103 2.91 17.27 5.78
CA TYR A 103 4.05 16.56 6.35
C TYR A 103 4.12 16.64 7.87
N ASP A 104 3.89 17.83 8.44
CA ASP A 104 3.95 18.04 9.89
C ASP A 104 2.74 17.44 10.61
N ARG A 105 1.61 17.27 9.90
CA ARG A 105 0.35 16.80 10.49
C ARG A 105 0.07 15.34 10.20
N HIS A 106 0.54 14.84 9.06
CA HIS A 106 0.06 13.55 8.51
C HIS A 106 1.18 12.65 7.97
N SER A 107 2.44 12.97 8.22
CA SER A 107 3.58 12.15 7.78
C SER A 107 3.68 10.89 8.66
N SER A 108 2.92 9.86 8.27
CA SER A 108 3.02 8.51 8.85
C SER A 108 2.51 7.47 7.84
N LEU A 109 3.01 6.25 7.93
CA LEU A 109 2.58 5.13 7.09
C LEU A 109 1.07 4.88 7.23
N GLY A 110 0.55 4.91 8.46
CA GLY A 110 -0.87 4.69 8.72
C GLY A 110 -1.76 5.75 8.05
N TRP A 111 -1.39 7.04 8.19
CA TRP A 111 -2.14 8.10 7.51
C TRP A 111 -2.01 8.04 6.00
N ALA A 112 -0.83 7.74 5.48
CA ALA A 112 -0.61 7.58 4.04
C ALA A 112 -1.45 6.44 3.46
N ALA A 113 -1.61 5.31 4.19
CA ALA A 113 -2.48 4.21 3.79
C ALA A 113 -3.96 4.63 3.75
N ILE A 114 -4.45 5.33 4.78
CA ILE A 114 -5.82 5.89 4.81
C ILE A 114 -6.01 6.88 3.65
N ASN A 115 -5.00 7.70 3.36
CA ASN A 115 -5.06 8.69 2.29
C ASN A 115 -5.14 8.00 0.90
N SER A 116 -4.39 6.92 0.67
CA SER A 116 -4.52 6.10 -0.56
C SER A 116 -5.96 5.60 -0.74
N ALA A 117 -6.55 5.00 0.30
CA ALA A 117 -7.91 4.49 0.27
C ALA A 117 -8.95 5.61 0.06
N MET A 118 -8.76 6.75 0.71
CA MET A 118 -9.63 7.92 0.56
C MET A 118 -9.65 8.42 -0.89
N TRP A 119 -8.48 8.54 -1.52
CA TRP A 119 -8.40 8.99 -2.89
C TRP A 119 -8.93 7.95 -3.87
N ALA A 120 -8.67 6.67 -3.63
CA ALA A 120 -9.27 5.58 -4.41
C ALA A 120 -10.80 5.66 -4.39
N LYS A 121 -11.41 5.80 -3.18
CA LYS A 121 -12.87 5.99 -3.02
C LYS A 121 -13.36 7.24 -3.74
N LYS A 122 -12.71 8.39 -3.54
CA LYS A 122 -13.14 9.69 -4.09
C LYS A 122 -13.02 9.79 -5.61
N VAL A 123 -11.91 9.33 -6.17
CA VAL A 123 -11.65 9.46 -7.61
C VAL A 123 -12.56 8.52 -8.38
N THR A 124 -12.63 7.25 -7.97
CA THR A 124 -13.46 6.26 -8.67
C THR A 124 -14.94 6.59 -8.59
N ALA A 125 -15.41 7.14 -7.45
CA ALA A 125 -16.81 7.57 -7.29
C ALA A 125 -17.22 8.69 -8.26
N LYS A 126 -16.26 9.52 -8.74
CA LYS A 126 -16.55 10.55 -9.75
C LYS A 126 -16.85 9.97 -11.13
N PHE A 127 -16.29 8.80 -11.43
CA PHE A 127 -16.50 8.15 -12.73
C PHE A 127 -17.71 7.21 -12.68
N SER A 128 -17.78 6.34 -11.68
CA SER A 128 -18.92 5.44 -11.51
C SER A 128 -18.92 4.83 -10.12
N LYS A 129 -20.11 4.69 -9.53
CA LYS A 129 -20.30 3.96 -8.26
C LYS A 129 -19.87 2.48 -8.33
N TYR A 130 -19.86 1.89 -9.53
CA TYR A 130 -19.42 0.50 -9.75
C TYR A 130 -17.90 0.33 -9.74
N LEU A 131 -17.15 1.42 -9.96
CA LEU A 131 -15.69 1.44 -9.91
C LEU A 131 -15.16 1.67 -8.49
N VAL A 132 -16.02 2.05 -7.54
CA VAL A 132 -15.61 2.26 -6.15
C VAL A 132 -15.11 0.95 -5.57
N PRO A 133 -13.86 0.92 -5.04
CA PRO A 133 -13.34 -0.28 -4.41
C PRO A 133 -14.23 -0.72 -3.25
N LYS A 134 -14.49 -2.01 -3.17
CA LYS A 134 -15.22 -2.61 -2.05
C LYS A 134 -14.29 -3.00 -0.91
N LYS A 135 -13.03 -3.24 -1.24
CA LYS A 135 -11.99 -3.63 -0.31
C LYS A 135 -10.67 -2.94 -0.64
N PHE A 136 -9.91 -2.67 0.38
CA PHE A 136 -8.57 -2.12 0.31
C PHE A 136 -7.57 -3.16 0.80
N PHE A 137 -6.52 -3.37 0.03
CA PHE A 137 -5.37 -4.20 0.40
C PHE A 137 -4.18 -3.27 0.65
N VAL A 138 -3.69 -3.24 1.87
CA VAL A 138 -2.55 -2.38 2.26
C VAL A 138 -1.28 -3.21 2.23
N SER A 139 -0.29 -2.77 1.47
CA SER A 139 1.06 -3.33 1.45
C SER A 139 2.06 -2.28 1.89
N LEU A 140 2.91 -2.65 2.83
CA LEU A 140 3.86 -1.76 3.50
C LEU A 140 5.28 -2.04 2.98
N PRO A 141 6.00 -1.05 2.39
CA PRO A 141 7.30 -1.29 1.74
C PRO A 141 8.38 -1.86 2.65
N TYR A 142 8.33 -1.55 3.94
CA TYR A 142 9.39 -1.92 4.90
C TYR A 142 9.18 -3.26 5.62
N GLY A 143 8.18 -4.05 5.20
CA GLY A 143 7.96 -5.40 5.70
C GLY A 143 8.26 -6.43 4.62
N LEU A 144 9.38 -7.12 4.68
CA LEU A 144 9.78 -8.07 3.65
C LEU A 144 9.23 -9.46 3.90
N HIS A 145 8.65 -10.06 2.88
CA HIS A 145 8.11 -11.41 2.82
C HIS A 145 8.01 -11.82 1.34
N ASP A 146 7.70 -13.08 1.06
CA ASP A 146 7.50 -13.53 -0.32
C ASP A 146 6.11 -13.10 -0.84
N PRO A 147 6.02 -12.19 -1.81
CA PRO A 147 4.74 -11.73 -2.36
C PRO A 147 3.99 -12.83 -3.12
N LYS A 148 4.66 -13.88 -3.61
CA LYS A 148 4.03 -15.00 -4.34
C LYS A 148 2.99 -15.74 -3.49
N ILE A 149 3.08 -15.66 -2.15
CA ILE A 149 2.14 -16.29 -1.23
C ILE A 149 0.71 -15.78 -1.44
N PHE A 150 0.54 -14.50 -1.79
CA PHE A 150 -0.80 -13.90 -1.97
C PHE A 150 -1.58 -14.52 -3.13
N ARG A 151 -0.87 -15.11 -4.10
CA ARG A 151 -1.52 -15.86 -5.18
C ARG A 151 -2.41 -16.98 -4.64
N ASN A 152 -1.94 -17.66 -3.59
CA ASN A 152 -2.67 -18.78 -2.98
C ASN A 152 -3.87 -18.30 -2.16
N TYR A 153 -3.83 -17.08 -1.67
CA TYR A 153 -4.87 -16.49 -0.81
C TYR A 153 -5.81 -15.52 -1.55
N ARG A 154 -5.69 -15.41 -2.87
CA ARG A 154 -6.50 -14.48 -3.69
C ARG A 154 -8.00 -14.58 -3.42
N ALA A 155 -8.51 -15.81 -3.33
CA ALA A 155 -9.93 -16.04 -3.06
C ALA A 155 -10.33 -15.57 -1.66
N MET A 156 -9.46 -15.75 -0.66
CA MET A 156 -9.72 -15.30 0.72
C MET A 156 -9.62 -13.78 0.82
N ILE A 157 -8.63 -13.17 0.18
CA ILE A 157 -8.48 -11.72 0.10
C ILE A 157 -9.69 -11.07 -0.58
N ALA A 158 -10.26 -11.74 -1.60
CA ALA A 158 -11.43 -11.26 -2.32
C ALA A 158 -12.77 -11.50 -1.59
N ASN A 159 -12.78 -12.20 -0.47
CA ASN A 159 -13.98 -12.40 0.34
C ASN A 159 -14.30 -11.15 1.18
N LYS A 160 -15.52 -11.09 1.71
CA LYS A 160 -15.98 -9.98 2.54
C LYS A 160 -15.22 -9.86 3.87
N THR A 161 -14.78 -10.98 4.46
CA THR A 161 -14.02 -10.97 5.70
C THR A 161 -12.65 -10.29 5.53
N ASN A 162 -12.29 -9.44 6.45
CA ASN A 162 -10.98 -8.81 6.47
C ASN A 162 -9.88 -9.86 6.69
N VAL A 163 -8.73 -9.64 6.07
CA VAL A 163 -7.58 -10.54 6.16
C VAL A 163 -6.42 -9.79 6.80
N VAL A 164 -5.80 -10.41 7.79
CA VAL A 164 -4.58 -9.91 8.44
C VAL A 164 -3.50 -10.95 8.26
N PHE A 165 -2.34 -10.55 7.74
CA PHE A 165 -1.19 -11.43 7.64
C PHE A 165 -0.35 -11.36 8.90
N GLU A 166 0.19 -12.51 9.32
CA GLU A 166 1.02 -12.61 10.51
C GLU A 166 2.24 -13.51 10.29
N ASN A 167 3.27 -13.27 11.09
CA ASN A 167 4.41 -14.16 11.27
C ASN A 167 4.79 -14.19 12.75
N ASN A 168 4.89 -15.38 13.35
CA ASN A 168 5.24 -15.54 14.77
C ASN A 168 4.41 -14.66 15.73
N ASN A 169 3.11 -14.52 15.51
CA ASN A 169 2.19 -13.64 16.24
C ASN A 169 2.44 -12.13 16.05
N GLU A 170 3.34 -11.74 15.16
CA GLU A 170 3.50 -10.36 14.73
C GLU A 170 2.59 -10.05 13.55
N ASN A 171 1.81 -8.98 13.64
CA ASN A 171 0.89 -8.52 12.61
C ASN A 171 0.72 -6.99 12.69
N ILE A 172 -0.20 -6.45 11.92
CA ILE A 172 -0.46 -5.00 11.89
C ILE A 172 -0.83 -4.43 13.27
N PHE A 173 -1.49 -5.19 14.13
CA PHE A 173 -1.89 -4.74 15.47
C PHE A 173 -0.71 -4.70 16.46
N SER A 174 0.38 -5.40 16.19
CA SER A 174 1.67 -5.31 16.88
C SER A 174 2.67 -4.39 16.17
N SER A 175 2.19 -3.54 15.23
CA SER A 175 3.02 -2.64 14.42
C SER A 175 4.04 -3.36 13.53
N ALA A 176 3.78 -4.62 13.17
CA ALA A 176 4.52 -5.29 12.11
C ALA A 176 4.06 -4.75 10.73
N TYR A 177 5.00 -4.64 9.80
CA TYR A 177 4.72 -4.13 8.45
C TYR A 177 4.26 -5.24 7.50
N LEU A 178 3.35 -6.10 8.00
CA LEU A 178 2.70 -7.14 7.20
C LEU A 178 1.44 -6.59 6.54
N PRO A 179 1.09 -7.08 5.35
CA PRO A 179 -0.11 -6.65 4.65
C PRO A 179 -1.38 -7.00 5.41
N PHE A 180 -2.44 -6.26 5.11
CA PHE A 180 -3.78 -6.51 5.64
C PHE A 180 -4.84 -5.93 4.71
N THR A 181 -6.08 -6.30 4.96
CA THR A 181 -7.23 -5.75 4.22
C THR A 181 -8.24 -5.13 5.15
N PHE A 182 -9.01 -4.18 4.62
CA PHE A 182 -10.21 -3.66 5.24
C PHE A 182 -11.27 -3.33 4.19
N ASP A 183 -12.53 -3.42 4.59
CA ASP A 183 -13.66 -3.15 3.71
C ASP A 183 -13.98 -1.66 3.64
N ILE A 184 -14.67 -1.26 2.59
CA ILE A 184 -15.14 0.12 2.43
C ILE A 184 -16.09 0.55 3.55
N GLU A 185 -16.81 -0.40 4.14
CA GLU A 185 -17.72 -0.17 5.27
C GLU A 185 -16.96 0.24 6.53
N ASP A 186 -15.73 -0.26 6.71
CA ASP A 186 -14.86 0.07 7.83
C ASP A 186 -14.13 1.41 7.66
N PHE A 187 -14.01 1.88 6.43
CA PHE A 187 -13.18 3.05 6.08
C PHE A 187 -13.57 4.31 6.87
N ASP A 188 -14.85 4.60 6.98
CA ASP A 188 -15.31 5.85 7.63
C ASP A 188 -15.05 5.81 9.15
N GLU A 189 -15.11 4.62 9.77
CA GLU A 189 -14.76 4.41 11.18
C GLU A 189 -13.24 4.54 11.40
N ILE A 190 -12.42 3.91 10.54
CA ILE A 190 -10.96 4.04 10.56
C ILE A 190 -10.56 5.52 10.47
N LEU A 191 -11.12 6.24 9.49
CA LEU A 191 -10.84 7.66 9.29
C LEU A 191 -11.28 8.52 10.49
N PHE A 192 -12.44 8.22 11.07
CA PHE A 192 -12.95 8.93 12.26
C PHE A 192 -12.01 8.71 13.46
N ASN A 193 -11.62 7.46 13.74
CA ASN A 193 -10.75 7.10 14.86
C ASN A 193 -9.35 7.70 14.69
N ALA A 194 -8.78 7.64 13.48
CA ALA A 194 -7.51 8.27 13.15
C ALA A 194 -7.57 9.79 13.43
N LYS A 195 -8.59 10.47 12.94
CA LYS A 195 -8.78 11.91 13.21
C LYS A 195 -8.99 12.22 14.69
N LYS A 196 -9.70 11.35 15.42
CA LYS A 196 -9.93 11.53 16.85
C LYS A 196 -8.64 11.38 17.66
N LYS A 197 -7.78 10.40 17.33
CA LYS A 197 -6.47 10.23 17.98
C LYS A 197 -5.58 11.46 17.75
N ILE A 198 -5.53 11.96 16.51
CA ILE A 198 -4.81 13.19 16.17
C ILE A 198 -5.43 14.42 16.86
N LYS A 199 -6.78 14.54 16.92
CA LYS A 199 -7.51 15.66 17.52
C LYS A 199 -7.57 15.64 19.04
N LYS A 200 -7.40 14.49 19.72
CA LYS A 200 -7.46 14.43 21.20
C LYS A 200 -6.53 15.42 21.90
N ARG A 201 -5.64 16.06 21.14
CA ARG A 201 -4.75 17.11 21.63
C ARG A 201 -5.00 18.50 21.04
N PHE A 202 -6.01 18.65 20.16
CA PHE A 202 -6.51 19.94 19.68
C PHE A 202 -7.90 20.23 20.23
N ASP A 203 -8.09 20.07 21.54
CA ASP A 203 -9.34 20.51 22.14
C ASP A 203 -9.36 22.04 22.15
N LYS A 204 -10.39 22.62 21.56
CA LYS A 204 -10.53 24.04 21.23
C LYS A 204 -10.51 24.95 22.48
N TYR A 205 -10.53 24.34 23.67
CA TYR A 205 -10.69 25.03 24.97
C TYR A 205 -9.58 24.72 25.98
N THR A 206 -8.65 23.81 25.66
CA THR A 206 -7.54 23.51 26.56
C THR A 206 -6.24 23.93 25.89
N TYR A 207 -5.52 24.87 26.51
CA TYR A 207 -4.19 25.28 26.07
C TYR A 207 -3.23 24.11 26.30
N ILE A 208 -2.99 23.33 25.25
CA ILE A 208 -2.06 22.20 25.31
C ILE A 208 -0.71 22.73 24.92
N SER A 209 0.28 22.54 25.79
CA SER A 209 1.66 22.95 25.50
C SER A 209 2.17 22.28 24.23
N VAL A 210 3.01 22.99 23.48
CA VAL A 210 3.58 22.49 22.20
C VAL A 210 4.25 21.12 22.37
N GLY A 211 4.78 20.81 23.58
CA GLY A 211 5.40 19.52 23.92
C GLY A 211 4.44 18.36 24.14
N GLU A 212 3.13 18.61 24.23
CA GLU A 212 2.10 17.57 24.45
C GLU A 212 1.27 17.25 23.20
N GLN A 213 1.57 17.88 22.06
CA GLN A 213 0.85 17.62 20.82
C GLN A 213 1.32 16.28 20.21
N ILE A 214 0.37 15.34 19.99
CA ILE A 214 0.62 14.14 19.17
C ILE A 214 0.30 14.49 17.71
N PHE A 215 1.31 14.36 16.89
CA PHE A 215 1.15 14.43 15.44
C PHE A 215 0.90 13.00 14.90
N ALA A 216 0.35 12.92 13.69
CA ALA A 216 0.16 11.61 13.05
C ALA A 216 1.48 10.83 12.87
N ARG A 217 2.60 11.53 12.74
CA ARG A 217 3.95 10.95 12.66
C ARG A 217 4.42 10.28 13.96
N ASP A 218 3.80 10.61 15.10
CA ASP A 218 4.13 10.06 16.42
C ASP A 218 3.28 8.82 16.74
N LEU A 219 2.31 8.50 15.87
CA LEU A 219 1.43 7.34 15.99
C LEU A 219 2.01 6.17 15.19
N GLU A 220 1.96 5.00 15.79
CA GLU A 220 2.28 3.76 15.09
C GLU A 220 1.16 3.36 14.12
N ILE A 221 1.47 2.49 13.16
CA ILE A 221 0.47 2.04 12.19
C ILE A 221 -0.69 1.31 12.86
N SER A 222 -0.44 0.55 13.92
CA SER A 222 -1.45 -0.14 14.74
C SER A 222 -2.50 0.83 15.30
N ASP A 223 -2.07 2.05 15.70
CA ASP A 223 -2.97 3.08 16.24
C ASP A 223 -4.07 3.51 15.27
N PHE A 224 -3.75 3.52 13.98
CA PHE A 224 -4.70 3.92 12.94
C PHE A 224 -5.76 2.84 12.67
N PHE A 225 -5.37 1.57 12.82
CA PHE A 225 -6.19 0.42 12.45
C PHE A 225 -6.68 -0.39 13.65
N GLU A 226 -6.52 0.12 14.87
CA GLU A 226 -6.94 -0.54 16.12
C GLU A 226 -8.43 -0.98 16.10
N CYS A 227 -9.29 -0.20 15.46
CA CYS A 227 -10.71 -0.55 15.36
C CYS A 227 -10.97 -1.86 14.58
N LEU A 228 -10.04 -2.28 13.72
CA LEU A 228 -10.15 -3.55 13.01
C LEU A 228 -9.87 -4.76 13.90
N TYR A 229 -9.14 -4.59 15.00
CA TYR A 229 -8.85 -5.66 15.95
C TYR A 229 -10.13 -6.25 16.57
N GLN A 230 -11.12 -5.40 16.79
CA GLN A 230 -12.40 -5.81 17.37
C GLN A 230 -13.38 -6.42 16.35
N LYS A 231 -13.05 -6.36 15.06
CA LYS A 231 -13.86 -6.89 13.98
C LYS A 231 -13.44 -8.29 13.60
N GLU A 232 -14.38 -9.03 13.03
CA GLU A 232 -14.07 -10.36 12.50
C GLU A 232 -13.05 -10.25 11.37
N HIS A 233 -11.94 -10.94 11.52
CA HIS A 233 -10.89 -11.04 10.53
C HIS A 233 -10.34 -12.46 10.44
N CYS A 234 -9.82 -12.81 9.27
CA CYS A 234 -9.12 -14.05 9.04
C CYS A 234 -7.62 -13.79 9.11
N THR A 235 -6.91 -14.54 9.93
CA THR A 235 -5.46 -14.46 10.06
C THR A 235 -4.80 -15.47 9.15
N LEU A 236 -3.83 -15.05 8.35
CA LEU A 236 -3.08 -15.88 7.42
C LEU A 236 -1.58 -15.77 7.71
N SER A 237 -0.93 -16.91 7.93
CA SER A 237 0.50 -16.93 8.24
C SER A 237 1.37 -16.79 7.01
N THR A 238 2.42 -15.99 7.14
CA THR A 238 3.52 -15.90 6.18
C THR A 238 4.67 -16.82 6.61
N PRO A 239 5.37 -17.50 5.68
CA PRO A 239 6.43 -18.44 6.02
C PRO A 239 7.65 -17.76 6.65
N TRP A 240 7.89 -16.49 6.34
CA TRP A 240 8.95 -15.66 6.88
C TRP A 240 8.60 -14.16 6.75
N TYR A 241 9.22 -13.35 7.59
CA TYR A 241 9.05 -11.92 7.62
C TYR A 241 10.29 -11.25 8.20
N TYR A 242 10.70 -10.12 7.61
CA TYR A 242 11.73 -9.23 8.13
C TYR A 242 11.21 -7.81 8.15
N LYS A 243 11.35 -7.14 9.29
CA LYS A 243 11.05 -5.71 9.43
C LYS A 243 12.29 -4.91 9.05
N VAL A 244 12.22 -4.13 7.97
CA VAL A 244 13.37 -3.40 7.40
C VAL A 244 13.17 -1.90 7.62
N ASP A 245 13.02 -1.51 8.89
CA ASP A 245 12.90 -0.11 9.32
C ASP A 245 14.17 0.40 10.03
N SER A 246 15.25 -0.39 9.98
CA SER A 246 16.54 -0.09 10.57
C SER A 246 17.66 -0.82 9.83
N TRP A 247 18.90 -0.33 10.01
CA TRP A 247 20.09 -1.02 9.48
C TRP A 247 20.25 -2.44 10.03
N GLU A 248 19.83 -2.68 11.25
CA GLU A 248 19.88 -4.00 11.88
C GLU A 248 18.94 -4.98 11.16
N GLY A 249 17.66 -4.63 11.01
CA GLY A 249 16.69 -5.45 10.29
C GLY A 249 17.07 -5.68 8.83
N TYR A 250 17.62 -4.67 8.15
CA TYR A 250 18.11 -4.83 6.79
C TYR A 250 19.31 -5.77 6.70
N ARG A 251 20.24 -5.71 7.66
CA ARG A 251 21.38 -6.62 7.75
C ARG A 251 20.95 -8.05 8.03
N GLU A 252 20.00 -8.25 8.94
CA GLU A 252 19.43 -9.57 9.21
C GLU A 252 18.80 -10.19 7.96
N TYR A 253 18.04 -9.39 7.22
CA TYR A 253 17.47 -9.84 5.96
C TYR A 253 18.55 -10.20 4.92
N THR A 254 19.53 -9.34 4.68
CA THR A 254 20.57 -9.56 3.68
C THR A 254 21.52 -10.70 4.04
N ALA A 255 21.68 -11.00 5.34
CA ALA A 255 22.46 -12.15 5.83
C ALA A 255 21.66 -13.46 5.78
N SER A 256 20.36 -13.42 5.52
CA SER A 256 19.51 -14.60 5.44
C SER A 256 19.59 -15.26 4.06
N ASP A 257 19.25 -16.55 3.98
CA ASP A 257 19.10 -17.28 2.70
C ASP A 257 17.78 -16.94 1.99
N ARG A 258 17.08 -15.88 2.43
CA ARG A 258 15.74 -15.49 1.92
C ARG A 258 15.83 -14.41 0.87
N THR A 259 16.44 -14.72 -0.27
CA THR A 259 16.49 -13.79 -1.40
C THR A 259 15.14 -13.75 -2.12
N LEU A 260 14.66 -12.54 -2.42
CA LEU A 260 13.46 -12.36 -3.23
C LEU A 260 13.79 -12.57 -4.72
N GLU A 261 13.43 -13.72 -5.24
CA GLU A 261 13.51 -14.03 -6.66
C GLU A 261 12.22 -13.59 -7.36
N LEU A 262 12.15 -12.32 -7.72
CA LEU A 262 11.04 -11.76 -8.47
C LEU A 262 11.51 -11.43 -9.90
N GLU A 263 10.66 -11.72 -10.88
CA GLU A 263 10.90 -11.25 -12.24
C GLU A 263 10.92 -9.71 -12.22
N LYS A 264 11.64 -9.11 -13.18
CA LYS A 264 11.62 -7.66 -13.30
C LYS A 264 10.19 -7.17 -13.53
N LEU A 265 9.76 -6.18 -12.76
CA LEU A 265 8.42 -5.60 -12.85
C LEU A 265 8.17 -5.08 -14.28
N GLN A 266 7.19 -5.67 -14.97
CA GLN A 266 6.78 -5.21 -16.29
C GLN A 266 5.85 -4.01 -16.12
N THR A 267 6.39 -2.85 -16.42
CA THR A 267 5.70 -1.56 -16.29
C THR A 267 5.56 -0.90 -17.64
N GLY A 268 4.66 0.06 -17.76
CA GLY A 268 4.48 0.82 -18.99
C GLY A 268 3.82 2.17 -18.75
N LYS A 269 3.92 3.01 -19.78
CA LYS A 269 3.22 4.29 -19.84
C LYS A 269 2.03 4.15 -20.78
N VAL A 270 0.95 4.84 -20.45
CA VAL A 270 -0.13 5.04 -21.40
C VAL A 270 0.39 6.03 -22.42
N ASP A 271 0.54 5.60 -23.66
CA ASP A 271 0.83 6.51 -24.76
C ASP A 271 -0.26 7.59 -24.73
N LYS A 272 0.16 8.84 -24.60
CA LYS A 272 -0.76 9.96 -24.83
C LYS A 272 -1.19 9.78 -26.26
N PHE A 273 -2.47 9.47 -26.49
CA PHE A 273 -3.05 9.52 -27.82
C PHE A 273 -2.64 10.86 -28.42
N ASN A 274 -1.87 10.83 -29.48
CA ASN A 274 -1.63 11.98 -30.32
C ASN A 274 -2.99 12.35 -30.91
N ALA A 275 -3.69 13.28 -30.27
CA ALA A 275 -4.90 13.91 -30.77
C ALA A 275 -4.56 14.96 -31.85
N GLU A 276 -3.38 14.85 -32.46
CA GLU A 276 -2.86 15.79 -33.44
C GLU A 276 -2.50 15.13 -34.79
N GLU A 277 -3.34 14.23 -35.29
CA GLU A 277 -3.23 13.82 -36.70
C GLU A 277 -4.61 13.42 -37.23
N THR A 278 -5.53 14.38 -37.29
CA THR A 278 -6.63 14.41 -38.29
C THR A 278 -7.03 15.82 -38.56
N GLU A 279 -6.13 16.60 -39.12
CA GLU A 279 -6.44 17.76 -39.99
C GLU A 279 -5.75 17.48 -41.32
N ASP A 280 -6.47 16.80 -42.21
CA ASP A 280 -6.37 16.92 -43.67
C ASP A 280 -7.73 16.59 -44.29
#